data_bf98bd9ca45b0c3d17dd61d34c4dc856
#
_entry.id   bf98bd9ca45b0c3d17dd61d34c4dc856
#
_cell.length_a   1.000
_cell.length_b   1.000
_cell.length_c   1.000
_cell.angle_alpha   90.00
_cell.angle_beta   90.00
_cell.angle_gamma   90.00
#
_symmetry.space_group_name_H-M   'P 1'
#
loop_
_entity.id
_entity.type
_entity.pdbx_description
1 polymer ?
#
loop_
_entity_poly.entity_id
_entity_poly.type
_entity_poly.pdbx_seq_one_letter_code
_entity_poly.pdbx_strand_id
1 'polypeptide(L)'
;GGSVEFIIGNAQEVFWKRSFEIGGQRLLDAFHYHDPILPEEVEKLEQYCGEKLQPLLEAIATYQPNGFVGASGTFDTLIDMHYATMLQCKLTGEHVFELPVTDFYQLFQLLVTKNRAERLLIPGMIAMRDDMIVVASCLIDFILQHVQVESIRCSHYSLKEGAVSRMLSGEI
;
A
#
# COMPACT_ATOMS: atom_id res chain seq x y z
N GLY A 1 1.27 11.62 -0.45
CA GLY A 1 2.40 12.09 0.29
C GLY A 1 3.72 11.95 -0.44
N GLY A 2 4.79 12.57 0.09
CA GLY A 2 6.11 12.57 -0.53
C GLY A 2 7.01 11.38 -0.13
N SER A 3 6.68 10.66 0.94
CA SER A 3 7.47 9.53 1.45
C SER A 3 6.62 8.32 1.77
N VAL A 4 7.30 7.18 1.89
CA VAL A 4 6.75 5.93 2.43
C VAL A 4 7.68 5.44 3.53
N GLU A 5 7.11 5.08 4.66
CA GLU A 5 7.81 4.57 5.83
C GLU A 5 7.67 3.06 5.91
N PHE A 6 8.80 2.37 5.99
CA PHE A 6 8.83 0.93 6.22
C PHE A 6 9.38 0.63 7.62
N ILE A 7 8.73 -0.30 8.29
CA ILE A 7 9.08 -0.75 9.64
C ILE A 7 9.04 -2.28 9.65
N ILE A 8 10.10 -2.91 10.13
CA ILE A 8 10.14 -4.35 10.41
C ILE A 8 10.29 -4.52 11.93
N GLY A 9 9.41 -5.29 12.53
CA GLY A 9 9.38 -5.49 13.96
C GLY A 9 8.35 -6.54 14.37
N ASN A 10 8.21 -6.72 15.66
CA ASN A 10 7.19 -7.57 16.27
C ASN A 10 6.46 -6.80 17.38
N ALA A 11 5.66 -7.50 18.22
CA ALA A 11 4.92 -6.87 19.29
C ALA A 11 5.80 -6.28 20.42
N GLN A 12 7.08 -6.65 20.48
CA GLN A 12 8.01 -6.24 21.53
C GLN A 12 8.97 -5.15 21.08
N GLU A 13 9.46 -5.22 19.84
CA GLU A 13 10.50 -4.32 19.38
C GLU A 13 10.46 -4.05 17.87
N VAL A 14 11.05 -2.93 17.49
CA VAL A 14 11.31 -2.54 16.10
C VAL A 14 12.75 -2.93 15.75
N PHE A 15 12.92 -3.86 14.81
CA PHE A 15 14.23 -4.32 14.33
C PHE A 15 14.86 -3.37 13.34
N TRP A 16 14.04 -2.80 12.44
CA TRP A 16 14.47 -1.91 11.39
C TRP A 16 13.37 -0.94 11.00
N LYS A 17 13.74 0.28 10.67
CA LYS A 17 12.83 1.29 10.12
C LYS A 17 13.56 2.27 9.22
N ARG A 18 12.90 2.71 8.15
CA ARG A 18 13.42 3.75 7.26
C ARG A 18 12.30 4.43 6.49
N SER A 19 12.47 5.74 6.23
CA SER A 19 11.63 6.52 5.32
C SER A 19 12.32 6.65 3.96
N PHE A 20 11.52 6.53 2.90
CA PHE A 20 11.98 6.67 1.52
C PHE A 20 11.12 7.73 0.81
N GLU A 21 11.76 8.59 0.04
CA GLU A 21 11.09 9.64 -0.72
C GLU A 21 10.47 9.11 -2.03
N ILE A 22 9.62 8.10 -1.92
CA ILE A 22 8.90 7.40 -2.99
C ILE A 22 7.38 7.41 -2.77
N GLY A 23 6.86 8.44 -2.13
CA GLY A 23 5.42 8.57 -1.92
C GLY A 23 4.64 8.65 -3.23
N GLY A 24 3.34 8.30 -3.17
CA GLY A 24 2.49 8.16 -4.35
C GLY A 24 2.51 9.35 -5.30
N GLN A 25 2.60 10.59 -4.79
CA GLN A 25 2.70 11.77 -5.66
C GLN A 25 4.00 11.79 -6.46
N ARG A 26 5.13 11.43 -5.85
CA ARG A 26 6.43 11.39 -6.56
C ARG A 26 6.46 10.29 -7.62
N LEU A 27 5.88 9.12 -7.33
CA LEU A 27 5.77 8.04 -8.30
C LEU A 27 4.83 8.40 -9.44
N LEU A 28 3.71 9.07 -9.15
CA LEU A 28 2.77 9.56 -10.14
C LEU A 28 3.45 10.52 -11.12
N ASP A 29 4.13 11.54 -10.59
CA ASP A 29 4.81 12.58 -11.39
C ASP A 29 5.96 11.99 -12.24
N ALA A 30 6.60 10.92 -11.77
CA ALA A 30 7.77 10.33 -12.41
C ALA A 30 7.46 9.20 -13.39
N PHE A 31 6.34 8.48 -13.24
CA PHE A 31 6.12 7.20 -13.95
C PHE A 31 4.74 7.01 -14.55
N HIS A 32 3.77 7.91 -14.34
CA HIS A 32 2.40 7.73 -14.84
C HIS A 32 2.06 8.82 -15.87
N TYR A 33 2.60 8.65 -17.08
CA TYR A 33 2.39 9.63 -18.18
C TYR A 33 1.22 9.28 -19.09
N HIS A 34 0.81 8.00 -19.11
CA HIS A 34 -0.31 7.50 -19.91
C HIS A 34 -1.42 6.96 -19.01
N ASP A 35 -2.66 7.07 -19.45
CA ASP A 35 -3.82 6.53 -18.73
C ASP A 35 -4.71 5.71 -19.70
N PRO A 36 -4.74 4.37 -19.55
CA PRO A 36 -4.08 3.54 -18.53
C PRO A 36 -2.55 3.65 -18.56
N ILE A 37 -1.92 3.34 -17.42
CA ILE A 37 -0.46 3.25 -17.31
C ILE A 37 0.08 2.20 -18.28
N LEU A 38 1.17 2.49 -18.98
CA LEU A 38 1.77 1.54 -19.91
C LEU A 38 2.63 0.51 -19.19
N PRO A 39 2.75 -0.74 -19.73
CA PRO A 39 3.63 -1.76 -19.14
C PRO A 39 5.07 -1.28 -18.95
N GLU A 40 5.62 -0.51 -19.90
CA GLU A 40 6.98 0.03 -19.82
C GLU A 40 7.14 1.09 -18.72
N GLU A 41 6.06 1.75 -18.32
CA GLU A 41 6.04 2.70 -17.20
C GLU A 41 6.04 1.95 -15.87
N VAL A 42 5.29 0.84 -15.79
CA VAL A 42 5.31 -0.07 -14.63
C VAL A 42 6.70 -0.67 -14.45
N GLU A 43 7.32 -1.20 -15.51
CA GLU A 43 8.68 -1.75 -15.47
C GLU A 43 9.73 -0.73 -14.97
N LYS A 44 9.64 0.52 -15.45
CA LYS A 44 10.53 1.60 -14.99
C LYS A 44 10.30 1.95 -13.52
N LEU A 45 9.05 1.94 -13.06
CA LEU A 45 8.71 2.16 -11.67
C LEU A 45 9.27 1.04 -10.80
N GLU A 46 9.14 -0.22 -11.19
CA GLU A 46 9.68 -1.37 -10.48
C GLU A 46 11.21 -1.32 -10.41
N GLN A 47 11.88 -1.02 -11.52
CA GLN A 47 13.34 -0.83 -11.53
C GLN A 47 13.76 0.27 -10.56
N TYR A 48 13.10 1.41 -10.59
CA TYR A 48 13.36 2.52 -9.67
C TYR A 48 13.13 2.11 -8.21
N CYS A 49 12.06 1.38 -7.92
CA CYS A 49 11.81 0.82 -6.58
C CYS A 49 12.95 -0.13 -6.16
N GLY A 50 13.41 -1.00 -7.06
CA GLY A 50 14.53 -1.91 -6.79
C GLY A 50 15.80 -1.18 -6.39
N GLU A 51 16.14 -0.08 -7.10
CA GLU A 51 17.31 0.74 -6.78
C GLU A 51 17.13 1.49 -5.45
N LYS A 52 15.99 2.13 -5.24
CA LYS A 52 15.74 2.96 -4.05
C LYS A 52 15.53 2.15 -2.78
N LEU A 53 14.89 0.98 -2.90
CA LEU A 53 14.51 0.13 -1.77
C LEU A 53 15.54 -0.96 -1.45
N GLN A 54 16.74 -0.94 -2.07
CA GLN A 54 17.80 -1.90 -1.75
C GLN A 54 18.02 -2.11 -0.24
N PRO A 55 18.06 -1.06 0.62
CA PRO A 55 18.18 -1.26 2.07
C PRO A 55 16.97 -1.95 2.72
N LEU A 56 15.77 -1.81 2.15
CA LEU A 56 14.59 -2.54 2.61
C LEU A 56 14.69 -4.02 2.20
N LEU A 57 15.12 -4.31 0.98
CA LEU A 57 15.27 -5.69 0.50
C LEU A 57 16.32 -6.46 1.32
N GLU A 58 17.42 -5.81 1.69
CA GLU A 58 18.42 -6.36 2.61
C GLU A 58 17.83 -6.64 4.01
N ALA A 59 16.99 -5.73 4.51
CA ALA A 59 16.32 -5.92 5.79
C ALA A 59 15.28 -7.05 5.72
N ILE A 60 14.49 -7.14 4.64
CA ILE A 60 13.55 -8.25 4.41
C ILE A 60 14.31 -9.59 4.40
N ALA A 61 15.43 -9.67 3.69
CA ALA A 61 16.24 -10.89 3.63
C ALA A 61 16.82 -11.27 5.01
N THR A 62 17.17 -10.27 5.83
CA THR A 62 17.74 -10.47 7.16
C THR A 62 16.71 -10.92 8.18
N TYR A 63 15.55 -10.22 8.24
CA TYR A 63 14.54 -10.40 9.30
C TYR A 63 13.40 -11.33 8.89
N GLN A 64 13.25 -11.64 7.61
CA GLN A 64 12.26 -12.56 7.05
C GLN A 64 10.84 -12.34 7.61
N PRO A 65 10.26 -11.13 7.45
CA PRO A 65 8.93 -10.84 7.97
C PRO A 65 7.90 -11.78 7.35
N ASN A 66 7.02 -12.33 8.16
CA ASN A 66 5.93 -13.24 7.76
C ASN A 66 4.55 -12.56 7.77
N GLY A 67 4.50 -11.26 7.86
CA GLY A 67 3.28 -10.46 7.80
C GLY A 67 3.53 -9.15 7.08
N PHE A 68 2.51 -8.68 6.36
CA PHE A 68 2.52 -7.38 5.71
C PHE A 68 1.34 -6.56 6.22
N VAL A 69 1.64 -5.42 6.84
CA VAL A 69 0.64 -4.48 7.35
C VAL A 69 0.79 -3.17 6.60
N GLY A 70 -0.28 -2.76 5.95
CA GLY A 70 -0.38 -1.46 5.30
C GLY A 70 -1.29 -0.51 6.06
N ALA A 71 -0.94 0.76 6.08
CA ALA A 71 -1.74 1.81 6.68
C ALA A 71 -1.83 3.03 5.76
N SER A 72 -2.82 3.89 6.04
CA SER A 72 -3.06 5.10 5.25
C SER A 72 -3.89 4.86 3.99
N GLY A 73 -4.23 5.94 3.33
CA GLY A 73 -5.34 6.02 2.41
C GLY A 73 -5.31 5.14 1.17
N THR A 74 -4.15 4.67 0.70
CA THR A 74 -4.09 3.67 -0.38
C THR A 74 -4.70 2.36 0.11
N PHE A 75 -4.30 1.88 1.29
CA PHE A 75 -4.83 0.66 1.87
C PHE A 75 -6.30 0.79 2.26
N ASP A 76 -6.74 1.96 2.78
CA ASP A 76 -8.16 2.23 3.02
C ASP A 76 -8.98 2.07 1.74
N THR A 77 -8.51 2.65 0.62
CA THR A 77 -9.22 2.56 -0.66
C THR A 77 -9.23 1.13 -1.22
N LEU A 78 -8.11 0.40 -1.13
CA LEU A 78 -8.06 -1.01 -1.56
C LEU A 78 -9.05 -1.87 -0.77
N ILE A 79 -9.17 -1.65 0.54
CA ILE A 79 -10.17 -2.33 1.38
C ILE A 79 -11.60 -1.92 1.01
N ASP A 80 -11.85 -0.63 0.76
CA ASP A 80 -13.17 -0.16 0.32
C ASP A 80 -13.58 -0.82 -1.01
N MET A 81 -12.66 -0.90 -1.96
CA MET A 81 -12.88 -1.56 -3.25
C MET A 81 -13.10 -3.07 -3.08
N HIS A 82 -12.31 -3.75 -2.24
CA HIS A 82 -12.45 -5.18 -1.98
C HIS A 82 -13.83 -5.50 -1.42
N TYR A 83 -14.23 -4.85 -0.31
CA TYR A 83 -15.52 -5.11 0.33
C TYR A 83 -16.71 -4.70 -0.56
N ALA A 84 -16.62 -3.58 -1.27
CA ALA A 84 -17.68 -3.16 -2.18
C ALA A 84 -17.86 -4.12 -3.37
N THR A 85 -16.76 -4.66 -3.90
CA THR A 85 -16.80 -5.63 -5.00
C THR A 85 -17.37 -6.97 -4.55
N MET A 86 -17.06 -7.41 -3.33
CA MET A 86 -17.57 -8.65 -2.74
C MET A 86 -19.00 -8.51 -2.20
N LEU A 87 -19.63 -7.32 -2.31
CA LEU A 87 -20.95 -7.01 -1.71
C LEU A 87 -21.01 -7.32 -0.20
N GLN A 88 -19.86 -7.22 0.47
CA GLN A 88 -19.73 -7.41 1.91
C GLN A 88 -19.73 -6.08 2.64
N CYS A 89 -20.30 -6.07 3.84
CA CYS A 89 -20.21 -4.90 4.72
C CYS A 89 -18.98 -5.04 5.62
N LYS A 90 -18.21 -3.97 5.76
CA LYS A 90 -17.21 -3.89 6.82
C LYS A 90 -17.90 -3.99 8.18
N LEU A 91 -17.34 -4.79 9.08
CA LEU A 91 -17.88 -4.88 10.43
C LEU A 91 -17.66 -3.56 11.18
N THR A 92 -18.71 -3.08 11.84
CA THR A 92 -18.63 -1.85 12.64
C THR A 92 -17.71 -2.04 13.84
N GLY A 93 -16.73 -1.15 14.01
CA GLY A 93 -15.76 -1.19 15.12
C GLY A 93 -14.48 -1.97 14.84
N GLU A 94 -14.32 -2.58 13.68
CA GLU A 94 -13.04 -3.11 13.24
C GLU A 94 -12.13 -2.00 12.70
N HIS A 95 -10.86 -2.10 13.00
CA HIS A 95 -9.83 -1.14 12.57
C HIS A 95 -8.70 -1.81 11.80
N VAL A 96 -8.70 -3.12 11.69
CA VAL A 96 -7.77 -3.92 10.90
C VAL A 96 -8.59 -4.85 10.02
N PHE A 97 -8.31 -4.82 8.73
CA PHE A 97 -8.99 -5.62 7.72
C PHE A 97 -7.97 -6.47 6.97
N GLU A 98 -8.39 -7.61 6.46
CA GLU A 98 -7.55 -8.46 5.64
C GLU A 98 -7.92 -8.32 4.17
N LEU A 99 -6.90 -8.15 3.33
CA LEU A 99 -6.99 -8.20 1.88
C LEU A 99 -6.17 -9.41 1.40
N PRO A 100 -6.81 -10.51 0.98
CA PRO A 100 -6.08 -11.62 0.39
C PRO A 100 -5.22 -11.17 -0.78
N VAL A 101 -4.02 -11.72 -0.91
CA VAL A 101 -3.09 -11.36 -2.00
C VAL A 101 -3.70 -11.66 -3.37
N THR A 102 -4.49 -12.75 -3.49
CA THR A 102 -5.24 -13.07 -4.71
C THR A 102 -6.21 -11.95 -5.11
N ASP A 103 -6.89 -11.36 -4.15
CA ASP A 103 -7.88 -10.32 -4.38
C ASP A 103 -7.21 -8.97 -4.63
N PHE A 104 -6.06 -8.71 -3.96
CA PHE A 104 -5.21 -7.59 -4.31
C PHE A 104 -4.82 -7.64 -5.79
N TYR A 105 -4.38 -8.78 -6.31
CA TYR A 105 -3.99 -8.90 -7.73
C TYR A 105 -5.17 -8.72 -8.68
N GLN A 106 -6.38 -9.10 -8.31
CA GLN A 106 -7.59 -8.79 -9.10
C GLN A 106 -7.82 -7.28 -9.18
N LEU A 107 -7.73 -6.58 -8.04
CA LEU A 107 -7.85 -5.12 -8.00
C LEU A 107 -6.69 -4.44 -8.75
N PHE A 108 -5.47 -4.91 -8.58
CA PHE A 108 -4.28 -4.41 -9.27
C PHE A 108 -4.45 -4.44 -10.78
N GLN A 109 -4.91 -5.57 -11.33
CA GLN A 109 -5.19 -5.68 -12.77
C GLN A 109 -6.24 -4.67 -13.23
N LEU A 110 -7.30 -4.44 -12.47
CA LEU A 110 -8.28 -3.40 -12.79
C LEU A 110 -7.65 -2.00 -12.79
N LEU A 111 -6.79 -1.71 -11.81
CA LEU A 111 -6.16 -0.40 -11.65
C LEU A 111 -5.19 -0.06 -12.77
N VAL A 112 -4.37 -1.03 -13.22
CA VAL A 112 -3.35 -0.78 -14.26
C VAL A 112 -3.89 -0.88 -15.68
N THR A 113 -5.04 -1.55 -15.91
CA THR A 113 -5.61 -1.74 -17.24
C THR A 113 -6.73 -0.77 -17.59
N LYS A 114 -7.36 -0.14 -16.60
CA LYS A 114 -8.46 0.79 -16.79
C LYS A 114 -7.97 2.23 -16.79
N ASN A 115 -8.57 3.06 -17.68
CA ASN A 115 -8.38 4.50 -17.63
C ASN A 115 -9.13 5.12 -16.44
N ARG A 116 -8.90 6.40 -16.19
CA ARG A 116 -9.48 7.15 -15.07
C ARG A 116 -11.01 7.04 -15.03
N ALA A 117 -11.68 7.24 -16.14
CA ALA A 117 -13.14 7.20 -16.17
C ALA A 117 -13.68 5.81 -15.78
N GLU A 118 -13.02 4.76 -16.23
CA GLU A 118 -13.36 3.37 -15.87
C GLU A 118 -13.00 3.02 -14.44
N ARG A 119 -11.85 3.53 -13.92
CA ARG A 119 -11.46 3.32 -12.51
C ARG A 119 -12.47 3.95 -11.54
N LEU A 120 -12.97 5.14 -11.86
CA LEU A 120 -13.99 5.81 -11.05
C LEU A 120 -15.32 5.05 -10.96
N LEU A 121 -15.56 4.11 -11.87
CA LEU A 121 -16.75 3.23 -11.83
C LEU A 121 -16.53 1.97 -10.97
N ILE A 122 -15.31 1.70 -10.50
CA ILE A 122 -15.04 0.56 -9.64
C ILE A 122 -15.67 0.83 -8.27
N PRO A 123 -16.54 -0.07 -7.74
CA PRO A 123 -17.12 0.11 -6.42
C PRO A 123 -16.07 0.33 -5.34
N GLY A 124 -16.25 1.33 -4.49
CA GLY A 124 -15.30 1.69 -3.43
C GLY A 124 -14.17 2.63 -3.85
N MET A 125 -14.03 2.92 -5.15
CA MET A 125 -13.05 3.91 -5.61
C MET A 125 -13.48 5.33 -5.22
N ILE A 126 -12.51 6.14 -4.77
CA ILE A 126 -12.72 7.56 -4.46
C ILE A 126 -11.92 8.45 -5.40
N ALA A 127 -12.57 9.47 -5.96
CA ALA A 127 -12.00 10.33 -7.00
C ALA A 127 -10.69 11.05 -6.61
N MET A 128 -10.49 11.31 -5.31
CA MET A 128 -9.28 11.98 -4.82
C MET A 128 -8.02 11.10 -4.91
N ARG A 129 -8.17 9.79 -5.15
CA ARG A 129 -7.05 8.83 -5.11
C ARG A 129 -6.83 8.07 -6.41
N ASP A 130 -7.70 8.25 -7.39
CA ASP A 130 -7.77 7.43 -8.59
C ASP A 130 -6.46 7.38 -9.41
N ASP A 131 -5.70 8.47 -9.44
CA ASP A 131 -4.41 8.49 -10.14
C ASP A 131 -3.28 7.91 -9.26
N MET A 132 -3.19 8.34 -8.00
CA MET A 132 -2.14 7.88 -7.08
C MET A 132 -2.24 6.40 -6.74
N ILE A 133 -3.44 5.82 -6.72
CA ILE A 133 -3.63 4.42 -6.35
C ILE A 133 -2.97 3.47 -7.35
N VAL A 134 -2.88 3.84 -8.62
CA VAL A 134 -2.23 3.04 -9.67
C VAL A 134 -0.75 2.82 -9.31
N VAL A 135 0.01 3.89 -9.17
CA VAL A 135 1.45 3.81 -8.85
C VAL A 135 1.72 3.29 -7.43
N ALA A 136 0.82 3.57 -6.48
CA ALA A 136 0.93 3.03 -5.14
C ALA A 136 0.69 1.51 -5.12
N SER A 137 -0.22 1.00 -5.98
CA SER A 137 -0.43 -0.43 -6.13
C SER A 137 0.74 -1.13 -6.83
N CYS A 138 1.42 -0.47 -7.79
CA CYS A 138 2.68 -0.97 -8.35
C CYS A 138 3.76 -1.10 -7.26
N LEU A 139 3.87 -0.13 -6.34
CA LEU A 139 4.78 -0.24 -5.20
C LEU A 139 4.40 -1.39 -4.25
N ILE A 140 3.12 -1.60 -3.98
CA ILE A 140 2.64 -2.72 -3.15
C ILE A 140 2.97 -4.06 -3.84
N ASP A 141 2.73 -4.17 -5.15
CA ASP A 141 3.10 -5.34 -5.93
C ASP A 141 4.59 -5.63 -5.85
N PHE A 142 5.43 -4.61 -6.06
CA PHE A 142 6.88 -4.73 -5.89
C PHE A 142 7.26 -5.31 -4.51
N ILE A 143 6.61 -4.86 -3.43
CA ILE A 143 6.88 -5.40 -2.08
C ILE A 143 6.42 -6.86 -1.96
N LEU A 144 5.23 -7.20 -2.48
CA LEU A 144 4.68 -8.55 -2.44
C LEU A 144 5.56 -9.58 -3.17
N GLN A 145 6.30 -9.15 -4.20
CA GLN A 145 7.29 -10.01 -4.88
C GLN A 145 8.47 -10.39 -3.97
N HIS A 146 8.70 -9.68 -2.86
CA HIS A 146 9.84 -9.87 -1.97
C HIS A 146 9.46 -10.40 -0.56
N VAL A 147 8.15 -10.53 -0.26
CA VAL A 147 7.66 -11.07 1.01
C VAL A 147 6.69 -12.23 0.74
N GLN A 148 6.71 -13.25 1.61
CA GLN A 148 5.81 -14.40 1.49
C GLN A 148 4.66 -14.25 2.47
N VAL A 149 3.52 -13.75 1.99
CA VAL A 149 2.31 -13.53 2.77
C VAL A 149 1.08 -13.97 1.97
N GLU A 150 0.06 -14.44 2.65
CA GLU A 150 -1.22 -14.85 2.03
C GLU A 150 -2.21 -13.68 1.98
N SER A 151 -2.08 -12.72 2.89
CA SER A 151 -2.91 -11.53 2.98
C SER A 151 -2.13 -10.29 3.41
N ILE A 152 -2.63 -9.13 2.99
CA ILE A 152 -2.21 -7.82 3.48
C ILE A 152 -3.17 -7.43 4.61
N ARG A 153 -2.65 -7.12 5.80
CA ARG A 153 -3.44 -6.50 6.85
C ARG A 153 -3.49 -5.00 6.62
N CYS A 154 -4.68 -4.45 6.49
CA CYS A 154 -4.88 -3.03 6.28
C CYS A 154 -5.38 -2.37 7.56
N SER A 155 -4.59 -1.47 8.12
CA SER A 155 -4.89 -0.78 9.37
C SER A 155 -5.44 0.61 9.08
N HIS A 156 -6.60 0.93 9.65
CA HIS A 156 -7.12 2.31 9.70
C HIS A 156 -6.34 3.19 10.68
N TYR A 157 -5.56 2.59 11.59
CA TYR A 157 -4.68 3.32 12.47
C TYR A 157 -3.38 3.68 11.76
N SER A 158 -2.96 4.90 11.94
CA SER A 158 -1.75 5.47 11.33
C SER A 158 -0.92 6.20 12.40
N LEU A 159 0.05 6.98 11.98
CA LEU A 159 0.93 7.74 12.86
C LEU A 159 0.17 8.64 13.85
N LYS A 160 -0.93 9.26 13.41
CA LYS A 160 -1.73 10.17 14.25
C LYS A 160 -2.41 9.44 15.42
N GLU A 161 -2.98 8.26 15.17
CA GLU A 161 -3.58 7.43 16.23
C GLU A 161 -2.51 6.91 17.21
N GLY A 162 -1.36 6.53 16.69
CA GLY A 162 -0.21 6.12 17.51
C GLY A 162 0.30 7.27 18.39
N ALA A 163 0.39 8.49 17.86
CA ALA A 163 0.79 9.66 18.64
C ALA A 163 -0.22 9.96 19.77
N VAL A 164 -1.52 9.95 19.46
CA VAL A 164 -2.58 10.15 20.48
C VAL A 164 -2.53 9.06 21.55
N SER A 165 -2.34 7.81 21.16
CA SER A 165 -2.21 6.70 22.14
C SER A 165 -1.05 6.92 23.10
N ARG A 166 0.12 7.33 22.61
CA ARG A 166 1.30 7.61 23.44
C ARG A 166 1.11 8.82 24.37
N MET A 167 0.41 9.87 23.90
CA MET A 167 0.04 11.00 24.75
C MET A 167 -0.88 10.57 25.89
N LEU A 168 -1.85 9.67 25.63
CA LEU A 168 -2.78 9.20 26.63
C LEU A 168 -2.11 8.24 27.66
N SER A 169 -1.09 7.46 27.23
CA SER A 169 -0.30 6.61 28.11
C SER A 169 0.78 7.37 28.90
N GLY A 170 0.98 8.65 28.63
CA GLY A 170 2.00 9.47 29.31
C GLY A 170 3.44 9.20 28.86
N GLU A 171 3.62 8.63 27.66
CA GLU A 171 4.95 8.32 27.10
C GLU A 171 5.56 9.53 26.35
N ILE A 172 4.76 10.55 26.02
CA ILE A 172 5.16 11.82 25.39
C ILE A 172 4.25 12.93 25.89
#